data_5750ecc327af78f5e171c6d5d087203a
#
_entry.id   5750ecc327af78f5e171c6d5d087203a
#
_cell.length_a   1.000
_cell.length_b   1.000
_cell.length_c   1.000
_cell.angle_alpha   90.00
_cell.angle_beta   90.00
_cell.angle_gamma   90.00
#
_symmetry.space_group_name_H-M   'P 1'
#
loop_
_entity.id
_entity.type
_entity.pdbx_description
1 polymer ?
#
loop_
_entity_poly.entity_id
_entity_poly.type
_entity_poly.pdbx_seq_one_letter_code
_entity_poly.pdbx_strand_id
1 'polypeptide(L)'
;EDVKKDVGPKPVFSGYSEFYADIDKGQKILCFFVPGCEHCRDAARDLNALQKKYKDFPQVQIVFMDEESEKIPDFFKYAGKQFPYKVIDVIPFWTKLGSGKDTPGVVYLHNGNLIKFYDGIAEKAFNSKALEKVIYK
;
A
#
# COMPACT_ATOMS: atom_id res chain seq x y z
N GLU A 1 -11.98 -1.48 -29.70
CA GLU A 1 -11.71 -1.45 -29.13
C GLU A 1 -11.46 -1.96 -28.27
N ASP A 2 -11.26 -2.28 -28.24
CA ASP A 2 -10.96 -2.61 -27.43
C ASP A 2 -10.25 -2.61 -26.51
N VAL A 3 -10.60 -2.40 -26.41
CA VAL A 3 -9.90 -2.01 -25.34
C VAL A 3 -9.80 -2.98 -24.25
N LYS A 4 -8.67 -3.09 -23.70
CA LYS A 4 -8.48 -3.95 -22.66
C LYS A 4 -9.02 -3.38 -21.43
N LYS A 5 -10.17 -3.73 -21.00
CA LYS A 5 -10.69 -3.22 -19.80
C LYS A 5 -10.22 -4.10 -18.70
N ASP A 6 -10.02 -3.52 -17.55
CA ASP A 6 -9.72 -4.27 -16.37
C ASP A 6 -10.99 -4.97 -15.98
N VAL A 7 -11.00 -6.26 -16.16
CA VAL A 7 -12.20 -6.98 -15.85
C VAL A 7 -12.24 -7.50 -14.43
N GLY A 8 -11.27 -7.23 -13.63
CA GLY A 8 -11.21 -7.71 -12.27
C GLY A 8 -12.54 -7.97 -11.57
N PRO A 9 -12.54 -8.15 -10.27
CA PRO A 9 -13.77 -8.48 -9.54
C PRO A 9 -14.75 -7.32 -9.58
N LYS A 10 -16.01 -7.65 -9.34
CA LYS A 10 -17.06 -6.66 -9.31
C LYS A 10 -16.71 -5.57 -8.29
N PRO A 11 -16.87 -4.30 -8.64
CA PRO A 11 -16.48 -3.22 -7.74
C PRO A 11 -17.26 -3.22 -6.43
N VAL A 12 -16.56 -2.92 -5.34
CA VAL A 12 -17.15 -2.75 -4.03
C VAL A 12 -16.48 -1.56 -3.35
N PHE A 13 -17.05 -1.09 -2.25
CA PHE A 13 -16.44 -0.03 -1.45
C PHE A 13 -15.48 -0.67 -0.47
N SER A 14 -14.20 -0.29 -0.55
CA SER A 14 -13.19 -0.83 0.35
C SER A 14 -13.27 -0.24 1.76
N GLY A 15 -13.77 0.98 1.87
CA GLY A 15 -13.74 1.71 3.13
C GLY A 15 -12.56 2.65 3.25
N TYR A 16 -11.75 2.78 2.21
CA TYR A 16 -10.55 3.62 2.25
C TYR A 16 -10.65 4.88 1.39
N SER A 17 -11.83 5.16 0.82
CA SER A 17 -11.95 6.29 -0.10
C SER A 17 -11.72 7.64 0.56
N GLU A 18 -11.79 7.71 1.89
CA GLU A 18 -11.47 8.97 2.58
C GLU A 18 -10.01 9.35 2.39
N PHE A 19 -9.13 8.40 2.12
CA PHE A 19 -7.72 8.69 1.89
C PHE A 19 -7.46 9.03 0.42
N TYR A 20 -8.02 8.26 -0.47
CA TYR A 20 -7.81 8.43 -1.92
C TYR A 20 -9.12 8.13 -2.63
N ALA A 21 -9.63 9.15 -3.32
CA ALA A 21 -10.94 9.04 -3.96
C ALA A 21 -11.02 7.91 -4.99
N ASP A 22 -9.88 7.56 -5.61
CA ASP A 22 -9.85 6.53 -6.64
C ASP A 22 -9.42 5.16 -6.14
N ILE A 23 -9.34 4.97 -4.82
CA ILE A 23 -8.80 3.74 -4.25
C ILE A 23 -9.60 2.49 -4.67
N ASP A 24 -10.89 2.65 -4.94
CA ASP A 24 -11.75 1.52 -5.28
C ASP A 24 -11.83 1.26 -6.77
N LYS A 25 -10.94 1.87 -7.56
CA LYS A 25 -10.92 1.68 -9.02
C LYS A 25 -9.63 1.03 -9.45
N GLY A 26 -9.74 -0.10 -10.13
CA GLY A 26 -8.57 -0.81 -10.64
C GLY A 26 -7.73 -1.42 -9.54
N GLN A 27 -6.50 -1.74 -9.87
CA GLN A 27 -5.59 -2.38 -8.92
C GLN A 27 -4.83 -1.30 -8.15
N LYS A 28 -4.79 -1.45 -6.84
CA LYS A 28 -4.15 -0.48 -5.96
C LYS A 28 -3.40 -1.18 -4.85
N ILE A 29 -2.29 -0.59 -4.44
CA ILE A 29 -1.59 -1.01 -3.22
C ILE A 29 -1.70 0.15 -2.24
N LEU A 30 -2.38 -0.07 -1.12
CA LEU A 30 -2.50 0.93 -0.07
C LEU A 30 -1.58 0.55 1.07
N CYS A 31 -0.73 1.48 1.48
CA CYS A 31 0.27 1.21 2.50
C CYS A 31 0.00 2.05 3.75
N PHE A 32 0.10 1.40 4.91
CA PHE A 32 0.04 2.06 6.22
C PHE A 32 1.44 2.03 6.80
N PHE A 33 2.14 3.16 6.77
CA PHE A 33 3.55 3.24 7.15
C PHE A 33 3.76 4.28 8.24
N VAL A 34 4.87 4.13 8.96
CA VAL A 34 5.36 5.15 9.89
C VAL A 34 6.69 5.65 9.31
N PRO A 35 6.89 6.98 9.22
CA PRO A 35 8.10 7.50 8.55
C PRO A 35 9.42 6.97 9.10
N GLY A 36 9.52 6.75 10.41
CA GLY A 36 10.76 6.26 11.01
C GLY A 36 10.89 4.75 11.07
N CYS A 37 9.93 4.01 10.56
CA CYS A 37 9.90 2.55 10.66
C CYS A 37 10.78 1.92 9.61
N GLU A 38 11.78 1.14 10.02
CA GLU A 38 12.69 0.49 9.09
C GLU A 38 12.00 -0.47 8.14
N HIS A 39 11.13 -1.32 8.69
CA HIS A 39 10.43 -2.30 7.85
C HIS A 39 9.49 -1.62 6.86
N CYS A 40 8.93 -0.46 7.23
CA CYS A 40 8.12 0.33 6.30
C CYS A 40 8.96 0.85 5.15
N ARG A 41 10.17 1.32 5.46
CA ARG A 41 11.10 1.81 4.43
C ARG A 41 11.50 0.69 3.48
N ASP A 42 11.78 -0.49 4.03
CA ASP A 42 12.11 -1.64 3.21
C ASP A 42 10.94 -2.03 2.30
N ALA A 43 9.72 -2.01 2.83
CA ALA A 43 8.55 -2.32 2.02
C ALA A 43 8.40 -1.34 0.87
N ALA A 44 8.57 -0.05 1.14
CA ALA A 44 8.48 0.97 0.09
C ALA A 44 9.54 0.77 -0.98
N ARG A 45 10.76 0.43 -0.57
CA ARG A 45 11.84 0.19 -1.51
C ARG A 45 11.54 -1.02 -2.40
N ASP A 46 11.01 -2.08 -1.80
CA ASP A 46 10.63 -3.27 -2.55
C ASP A 46 9.50 -2.97 -3.53
N LEU A 47 8.53 -2.16 -3.12
CA LEU A 47 7.44 -1.78 -4.01
C LEU A 47 7.96 -0.94 -5.19
N ASN A 48 8.93 -0.06 -4.93
CA ASN A 48 9.55 0.69 -6.02
C ASN A 48 10.23 -0.25 -7.01
N ALA A 49 10.92 -1.28 -6.51
CA ALA A 49 11.57 -2.25 -7.39
C ALA A 49 10.55 -2.99 -8.24
N LEU A 50 9.40 -3.35 -7.67
CA LEU A 50 8.34 -4.00 -8.44
C LEU A 50 7.75 -3.07 -9.50
N GLN A 51 7.60 -1.78 -9.18
CA GLN A 51 7.12 -0.81 -10.16
C GLN A 51 8.10 -0.65 -11.32
N LYS A 52 9.38 -0.76 -11.04
CA LYS A 52 10.37 -0.71 -12.12
C LYS A 52 10.37 -1.97 -12.96
N LYS A 53 10.05 -3.10 -12.35
CA LYS A 53 10.05 -4.37 -13.05
C LYS A 53 8.82 -4.54 -13.95
N TYR A 54 7.67 -4.04 -13.50
CA TYR A 54 6.41 -4.21 -14.22
C TYR A 54 5.78 -2.85 -14.50
N LYS A 55 5.62 -2.51 -15.77
CA LYS A 55 5.02 -1.22 -16.13
C LYS A 55 3.58 -1.10 -15.70
N ASP A 56 2.87 -2.22 -15.62
CA ASP A 56 1.48 -2.23 -15.24
C ASP A 56 1.26 -2.55 -13.76
N PHE A 57 2.31 -2.43 -12.95
CA PHE A 57 2.18 -2.69 -11.52
C PHE A 57 1.10 -1.77 -10.92
N PRO A 58 0.32 -2.27 -9.97
CA PRO A 58 -0.71 -1.42 -9.34
C PRO A 58 -0.15 -0.13 -8.79
N GLN A 59 -0.97 0.91 -8.81
CA GLN A 59 -0.58 2.19 -8.24
C GLN A 59 -0.42 2.05 -6.73
N VAL A 60 0.67 2.61 -6.20
CA VAL A 60 0.97 2.56 -4.77
C VAL A 60 0.61 3.89 -4.14
N GLN A 61 -0.18 3.86 -3.08
CA GLN A 61 -0.62 5.04 -2.35
C GLN A 61 -0.37 4.81 -0.86
N ILE A 62 0.19 5.81 -0.19
CA ILE A 62 0.64 5.65 1.19
C ILE A 62 -0.20 6.50 2.15
N VAL A 63 -0.47 5.94 3.32
CA VAL A 63 -1.01 6.67 4.47
C VAL A 63 0.04 6.57 5.56
N PHE A 64 0.62 7.70 5.95
CA PHE A 64 1.58 7.75 7.04
C PHE A 64 0.90 8.10 8.35
N MET A 65 1.32 7.46 9.42
CA MET A 65 0.99 7.91 10.76
C MET A 65 1.77 9.21 11.03
N ASP A 66 1.12 10.17 11.66
CA ASP A 66 1.78 11.44 12.02
C ASP A 66 2.66 11.24 13.24
N GLU A 67 3.78 10.58 13.02
CA GLU A 67 4.80 10.34 14.03
C GLU A 67 6.12 10.37 13.31
N GLU A 68 7.04 11.21 13.78
CA GLU A 68 8.33 11.37 13.12
C GLU A 68 8.16 11.82 11.67
N SER A 69 7.18 12.68 11.42
CA SER A 69 6.86 13.11 10.05
C SER A 69 7.98 13.89 9.39
N GLU A 70 8.90 14.45 10.19
CA GLU A 70 10.08 15.13 9.64
C GLU A 70 10.99 14.16 8.89
N LYS A 71 10.81 12.86 9.07
CA LYS A 71 11.61 11.85 8.39
C LYS A 71 11.04 11.42 7.03
N ILE A 72 9.91 11.98 6.61
CA ILE A 72 9.31 11.59 5.34
C ILE A 72 10.25 11.80 4.14
N PRO A 73 10.96 12.93 4.01
CA PRO A 73 11.90 13.06 2.90
C PRO A 73 12.96 11.96 2.89
N ASP A 74 13.49 11.63 4.06
CA ASP A 74 14.49 10.60 4.18
C ASP A 74 13.91 9.21 3.86
N PHE A 75 12.65 9.00 4.26
CA PHE A 75 11.92 7.78 3.92
C PHE A 75 11.92 7.56 2.40
N PHE A 76 11.54 8.59 1.64
CA PHE A 76 11.46 8.45 0.20
C PHE A 76 12.83 8.38 -0.47
N LYS A 77 13.82 9.00 0.15
CA LYS A 77 15.18 8.87 -0.36
C LYS A 77 15.63 7.40 -0.28
N TYR A 78 15.34 6.75 0.83
CA TYR A 78 15.66 5.33 1.00
C TYR A 78 14.86 4.47 0.03
N ALA A 79 13.58 4.77 -0.13
CA ALA A 79 12.71 4.00 -1.02
C ALA A 79 13.10 4.16 -2.49
N GLY A 80 13.77 5.24 -2.84
CA GLY A 80 14.21 5.51 -4.20
C GLY A 80 13.21 6.27 -5.04
N LYS A 81 12.10 6.70 -4.45
CA LYS A 81 11.09 7.46 -5.17
C LYS A 81 10.09 8.01 -4.18
N GLN A 82 9.45 9.10 -4.53
CA GLN A 82 8.35 9.64 -3.72
C GLN A 82 7.04 9.09 -4.25
N PHE A 83 6.33 8.36 -3.41
CA PHE A 83 4.98 7.89 -3.72
C PHE A 83 3.94 8.92 -3.27
N PRO A 84 2.75 8.91 -3.83
CA PRO A 84 1.65 9.70 -3.27
C PRO A 84 1.45 9.32 -1.81
N TYR A 85 1.25 10.30 -0.95
CA TYR A 85 1.08 10.01 0.46
C TYR A 85 0.15 11.02 1.13
N LYS A 86 -0.42 10.59 2.24
CA LYS A 86 -1.18 11.42 3.15
C LYS A 86 -0.70 11.13 4.56
N VAL A 87 -0.80 12.13 5.43
CA VAL A 87 -0.41 11.97 6.85
C VAL A 87 -1.67 12.11 7.67
N ILE A 88 -1.92 11.15 8.56
CA ILE A 88 -3.10 11.19 9.42
C ILE A 88 -2.71 10.98 10.87
N ASP A 89 -3.59 11.39 11.76
CA ASP A 89 -3.35 11.28 13.20
C ASP A 89 -3.20 9.82 13.63
N VAL A 90 -2.56 9.63 14.77
CA VAL A 90 -2.19 8.30 15.28
C VAL A 90 -3.43 7.41 15.49
N ILE A 91 -4.47 7.93 16.15
CA ILE A 91 -5.63 7.10 16.46
C ILE A 91 -6.39 6.67 15.22
N PRO A 92 -6.76 7.60 14.30
CA PRO A 92 -7.37 7.15 13.05
C PRO A 92 -6.52 6.18 12.26
N PHE A 93 -5.19 6.34 12.31
CA PHE A 93 -4.28 5.42 11.62
C PHE A 93 -4.45 4.00 12.13
N TRP A 94 -4.36 3.82 13.46
CA TRP A 94 -4.49 2.48 14.04
C TRP A 94 -5.89 1.90 13.83
N THR A 95 -6.91 2.76 13.88
CA THR A 95 -8.28 2.32 13.65
C THR A 95 -8.45 1.75 12.24
N LYS A 96 -7.89 2.45 11.25
CA LYS A 96 -8.01 1.98 9.86
C LYS A 96 -7.12 0.79 9.56
N LEU A 97 -5.93 0.76 10.14
CA LEU A 97 -5.06 -0.41 9.95
C LEU A 97 -5.74 -1.66 10.47
N GLY A 98 -6.34 -1.57 11.63
CA GLY A 98 -7.16 -2.65 12.13
C GLY A 98 -6.62 -3.23 13.43
N SER A 99 -7.54 -3.71 14.24
CA SER A 99 -7.22 -4.33 15.52
C SER A 99 -6.34 -5.56 15.32
N GLY A 100 -5.31 -5.69 16.12
CA GLY A 100 -4.43 -6.83 16.06
C GLY A 100 -3.42 -6.80 14.93
N LYS A 101 -3.34 -5.69 14.18
CA LYS A 101 -2.38 -5.54 13.10
C LYS A 101 -1.30 -4.55 13.47
N ASP A 102 -0.17 -4.61 12.78
CA ASP A 102 0.96 -3.74 13.04
C ASP A 102 1.53 -3.24 11.72
N THR A 103 2.38 -2.21 11.78
CA THR A 103 3.05 -1.67 10.60
C THR A 103 4.28 -2.51 10.25
N PRO A 104 4.63 -2.57 8.98
CA PRO A 104 3.96 -1.94 7.84
C PRO A 104 2.71 -2.70 7.43
N GLY A 105 1.63 -1.97 7.11
CA GLY A 105 0.47 -2.56 6.49
C GLY A 105 0.55 -2.37 4.99
N VAL A 106 0.32 -3.42 4.22
CA VAL A 106 0.32 -3.36 2.76
C VAL A 106 -0.90 -4.11 2.28
N VAL A 107 -1.81 -3.39 1.64
CA VAL A 107 -3.11 -3.92 1.24
C VAL A 107 -3.20 -3.91 -0.28
N TYR A 108 -3.44 -5.07 -0.88
CA TYR A 108 -3.66 -5.15 -2.31
C TYR A 108 -5.15 -5.19 -2.57
N LEU A 109 -5.62 -4.20 -3.32
CA LEU A 109 -7.03 -4.03 -3.64
C LEU A 109 -7.23 -4.13 -5.14
N HIS A 110 -8.38 -4.67 -5.55
CA HIS A 110 -8.75 -4.69 -6.94
C HIS A 110 -10.23 -4.32 -7.04
N ASN A 111 -10.51 -3.15 -7.59
CA ASN A 111 -11.86 -2.58 -7.67
C ASN A 111 -12.51 -2.54 -6.28
N GLY A 112 -11.72 -2.16 -5.27
CA GLY A 112 -12.20 -2.06 -3.89
C GLY A 112 -12.22 -3.36 -3.12
N ASN A 113 -12.07 -4.50 -3.81
CA ASN A 113 -12.03 -5.79 -3.13
C ASN A 113 -10.67 -6.00 -2.49
N LEU A 114 -10.66 -6.44 -1.23
CA LEU A 114 -9.41 -6.73 -0.55
C LEU A 114 -8.93 -8.11 -1.00
N ILE A 115 -7.84 -8.14 -1.76
CA ILE A 115 -7.29 -9.39 -2.27
C ILE A 115 -6.31 -9.96 -1.28
N LYS A 116 -5.44 -9.10 -0.70
CA LYS A 116 -4.43 -9.56 0.24
C LYS A 116 -4.09 -8.45 1.21
N PHE A 117 -3.86 -8.82 2.47
CA PHE A 117 -3.48 -7.86 3.51
C PHE A 117 -2.25 -8.40 4.22
N TYR A 118 -1.12 -7.68 4.08
CA TYR A 118 0.10 -7.99 4.84
C TYR A 118 0.25 -6.96 5.94
N ASP A 119 0.76 -7.38 7.10
CA ASP A 119 1.01 -6.42 8.17
C ASP A 119 2.36 -6.72 8.84
N GLY A 120 2.60 -6.17 10.02
CA GLY A 120 3.87 -6.34 10.70
C GLY A 120 3.96 -7.58 11.59
N ILE A 121 2.94 -8.43 11.56
CA ILE A 121 2.94 -9.67 12.35
C ILE A 121 3.61 -10.77 11.53
N ALA A 122 4.53 -11.50 12.16
CA ALA A 122 5.45 -12.40 11.45
C ALA A 122 4.83 -13.24 10.32
N GLU A 123 3.76 -13.98 10.60
CA GLU A 123 3.19 -14.85 9.57
C GLU A 123 2.54 -14.10 8.44
N LYS A 124 2.18 -12.85 8.68
CA LYS A 124 1.50 -12.03 7.67
C LYS A 124 2.39 -10.90 7.17
N ALA A 125 3.67 -10.95 7.49
CA ALA A 125 4.59 -9.88 7.12
C ALA A 125 4.65 -9.71 5.61
N PHE A 126 4.79 -8.47 5.19
CA PHE A 126 4.90 -8.16 3.77
C PHE A 126 6.14 -8.83 3.18
N ASN A 127 5.94 -9.45 2.03
CA ASN A 127 7.01 -10.07 1.26
C ASN A 127 6.75 -9.74 -0.19
N SER A 128 7.71 -9.04 -0.82
CA SER A 128 7.48 -8.56 -2.18
C SER A 128 7.31 -9.69 -3.18
N LYS A 129 8.00 -10.82 -2.98
CA LYS A 129 7.86 -11.94 -3.90
C LYS A 129 6.49 -12.60 -3.77
N ALA A 130 5.96 -12.66 -2.56
CA ALA A 130 4.61 -13.19 -2.35
C ALA A 130 3.58 -12.30 -3.04
N LEU A 131 3.71 -10.99 -2.89
CA LEU A 131 2.81 -10.05 -3.55
C LEU A 131 2.92 -10.17 -5.06
N GLU A 132 4.14 -10.26 -5.57
CA GLU A 132 4.38 -10.41 -6.99
C GLU A 132 3.62 -11.63 -7.54
N LYS A 133 3.65 -12.74 -6.83
CA LYS A 133 2.95 -13.94 -7.25
C LYS A 133 1.42 -13.78 -7.21
N VAL A 134 0.92 -13.03 -6.23
CA VAL A 134 -0.51 -12.78 -6.15
C VAL A 134 -0.99 -11.98 -7.36
N ILE A 135 -0.20 -11.02 -7.79
CA ILE A 135 -0.59 -10.13 -8.89
C ILE A 135 -0.35 -10.78 -10.26
N TYR A 136 0.78 -11.47 -10.42
CA TYR A 136 1.23 -11.92 -11.75
C TYR A 136 1.29 -13.41 -11.92
N LYS A 137 0.82 -14.17 -10.93
CA LYS A 137 0.95 -15.59 -11.04
C LYS A 137 0.47 -16.17 -12.40
#